data_eb44a107e5dcd3af5b2ad01527c23c3e
#
_entry.id   eb44a107e5dcd3af5b2ad01527c23c3e
#
_cell.length_a   1.000
_cell.length_b   1.000
_cell.length_c   1.000
_cell.angle_alpha   90.00
_cell.angle_beta   90.00
_cell.angle_gamma   90.00
#
_symmetry.space_group_name_H-M   'P 1'
#
loop_
_entity.id
_entity.type
_entity.pdbx_description
1 polymer ?
#
loop_
_entity_poly.entity_id
_entity_poly.type
_entity_poly.pdbx_seq_one_letter_code
_entity_poly.pdbx_strand_id
1 'polypeptide(L)'
;MTDVDLFGEPLRHEAPKRPWFSPSRLKLFLECPRRYQFQVVQKLPTAPSPHMDLGANVHAALRDWLRLAPKERSWDRLLEFYRAAWRANKPAFDRRPREELQEYGERGKVMLQRFAEEVPKDLAPVAIEKNVNADYGDLVVGGRVDRVDALEGGALKVVDYKTGKFPKQPARAREEDLAAPVYARGASALFAGAPVVEVEYLYLATGERLSFPVDEAWQAHRDLAVVELARRASKAEASGEFPATPSRLCAWCDFKARCPEGQAFLDASRQGH
;
A
#
# COMPACT_ATOMS: atom_id res chain seq x y z
N MET A 1 9.31 -42.36 -13.82
CA MET A 1 8.00 -42.75 -14.41
C MET A 1 7.22 -41.44 -14.47
N THR A 2 6.95 -40.93 -15.67
CA THR A 2 6.10 -39.75 -15.87
C THR A 2 4.66 -40.18 -15.68
N ASP A 3 3.96 -39.59 -14.70
CA ASP A 3 2.53 -39.79 -14.50
C ASP A 3 1.76 -39.29 -15.73
N VAL A 4 0.99 -40.18 -16.34
CA VAL A 4 0.13 -39.88 -17.48
C VAL A 4 -1.33 -40.08 -17.09
N ASP A 5 -2.24 -39.34 -17.74
CA ASP A 5 -3.67 -39.51 -17.58
C ASP A 5 -4.20 -40.82 -18.26
N LEU A 6 -5.50 -41.05 -18.19
CA LEU A 6 -6.17 -42.24 -18.80
C LEU A 6 -6.02 -42.29 -20.33
N PHE A 7 -5.56 -41.24 -20.98
CA PHE A 7 -5.37 -41.12 -22.44
C PHE A 7 -3.89 -41.11 -22.83
N GLY A 8 -2.95 -41.29 -21.84
CA GLY A 8 -1.50 -41.31 -22.07
C GLY A 8 -0.87 -39.95 -22.20
N GLU A 9 -1.62 -38.86 -21.92
CA GLU A 9 -1.07 -37.48 -21.90
C GLU A 9 -0.36 -37.23 -20.57
N PRO A 10 0.77 -36.51 -20.57
CA PRO A 10 1.46 -36.11 -19.35
C PRO A 10 0.52 -35.32 -18.43
N LEU A 11 0.32 -35.79 -17.20
CA LEU A 11 -0.40 -35.00 -16.20
C LEU A 11 0.32 -33.69 -16.00
N ARG A 12 -0.29 -32.59 -16.43
CA ARG A 12 0.18 -31.24 -16.14
C ARG A 12 -0.09 -30.98 -14.67
N HIS A 13 0.87 -31.30 -13.81
CA HIS A 13 0.87 -30.79 -12.46
C HIS A 13 1.10 -29.27 -12.56
N GLU A 14 0.02 -28.48 -12.49
CA GLU A 14 0.16 -27.06 -12.22
C GLU A 14 0.93 -26.95 -10.90
N ALA A 15 2.12 -26.38 -10.96
CA ALA A 15 2.87 -26.09 -9.74
C ALA A 15 1.96 -25.30 -8.79
N PRO A 16 1.90 -25.66 -7.52
CA PRO A 16 1.02 -24.97 -6.57
C PRO A 16 1.29 -23.47 -6.68
N LYS A 17 0.23 -22.68 -6.87
CA LYS A 17 0.33 -21.23 -6.96
C LYS A 17 1.01 -20.72 -5.71
N ARG A 18 2.20 -20.13 -5.86
CA ARG A 18 2.96 -19.55 -4.75
C ARG A 18 2.08 -18.53 -4.01
N PRO A 19 2.09 -18.50 -2.67
CA PRO A 19 1.37 -17.51 -1.90
C PRO A 19 1.75 -16.09 -2.35
N TRP A 20 0.75 -15.23 -2.49
CA TRP A 20 0.94 -13.84 -2.86
C TRP A 20 0.32 -12.91 -1.81
N PHE A 21 1.11 -11.97 -1.34
CA PHE A 21 0.69 -10.96 -0.35
C PHE A 21 0.96 -9.55 -0.85
N SER A 22 0.28 -8.56 -0.26
CA SER A 22 0.70 -7.17 -0.35
C SER A 22 1.20 -6.66 1.01
N PRO A 23 2.07 -5.64 1.04
CA PRO A 23 2.52 -5.04 2.30
C PRO A 23 1.37 -4.62 3.21
N SER A 24 0.29 -4.08 2.64
CA SER A 24 -0.91 -3.69 3.40
C SER A 24 -1.64 -4.89 4.02
N ARG A 25 -1.73 -6.03 3.32
CA ARG A 25 -2.28 -7.26 3.87
C ARG A 25 -1.41 -7.83 4.98
N LEU A 26 -0.09 -7.81 4.80
CA LEU A 26 0.85 -8.24 5.84
C LEU A 26 0.77 -7.36 7.08
N LYS A 27 0.68 -6.04 6.90
CA LYS A 27 0.48 -5.11 8.01
C LYS A 27 -0.82 -5.40 8.77
N LEU A 28 -1.90 -5.64 8.05
CA LEU A 28 -3.18 -6.01 8.65
C LEU A 28 -3.08 -7.31 9.45
N PHE A 29 -2.38 -8.32 8.93
CA PHE A 29 -2.12 -9.59 9.63
C PHE A 29 -1.26 -9.36 10.89
N LEU A 30 -0.23 -8.54 10.79
CA LEU A 30 0.62 -8.17 11.94
C LEU A 30 -0.17 -7.46 13.04
N GLU A 31 -1.06 -6.55 12.67
CA GLU A 31 -1.93 -5.82 13.62
C GLU A 31 -2.91 -6.78 14.32
N CYS A 32 -3.58 -7.65 13.58
CA CYS A 32 -4.51 -8.63 14.12
C CYS A 32 -4.84 -9.72 13.09
N PRO A 33 -4.36 -10.97 13.27
CA PRO A 33 -4.70 -12.08 12.39
C PRO A 33 -6.20 -12.32 12.23
N ARG A 34 -6.99 -12.16 13.30
CA ARG A 34 -8.46 -12.28 13.24
C ARG A 34 -9.11 -11.23 12.33
N ARG A 35 -8.63 -9.98 12.37
CA ARG A 35 -9.09 -8.93 11.46
C ARG A 35 -8.71 -9.24 10.02
N TYR A 36 -7.50 -9.75 9.80
CA TYR A 36 -7.06 -10.25 8.49
C TYR A 36 -7.98 -11.37 7.98
N GLN A 37 -8.32 -12.35 8.82
CA GLN A 37 -9.27 -13.41 8.47
C GLN A 37 -10.59 -12.84 7.96
N PHE A 38 -11.20 -11.93 8.70
CA PHE A 38 -12.49 -11.35 8.33
C PHE A 38 -12.40 -10.54 7.03
N GLN A 39 -11.41 -9.69 6.91
CA GLN A 39 -11.31 -8.75 5.80
C GLN A 39 -10.73 -9.36 4.52
N VAL A 40 -9.72 -10.23 4.63
CA VAL A 40 -8.96 -10.74 3.48
C VAL A 40 -9.42 -12.13 3.08
N VAL A 41 -9.51 -13.06 4.04
CA VAL A 41 -9.86 -14.45 3.76
C VAL A 41 -11.37 -14.59 3.52
N GLN A 42 -12.19 -14.08 4.43
CA GLN A 42 -13.66 -14.14 4.33
C GLN A 42 -14.26 -13.00 3.48
N LYS A 43 -13.48 -11.98 3.12
CA LYS A 43 -13.91 -10.84 2.31
C LYS A 43 -15.15 -10.13 2.85
N LEU A 44 -15.28 -10.05 4.18
CA LEU A 44 -16.38 -9.33 4.79
C LEU A 44 -16.27 -7.83 4.48
N PRO A 45 -17.40 -7.15 4.25
CA PRO A 45 -17.39 -5.74 3.93
C PRO A 45 -16.86 -4.90 5.08
N THR A 46 -16.12 -3.86 4.75
CA THR A 46 -15.63 -2.82 5.67
C THR A 46 -16.39 -1.52 5.45
N ALA A 47 -16.43 -0.68 6.46
CA ALA A 47 -17.01 0.64 6.31
C ALA A 47 -16.20 1.49 5.32
N PRO A 48 -16.86 2.27 4.44
CA PRO A 48 -16.18 3.21 3.57
C PRO A 48 -15.37 4.22 4.39
N SER A 49 -14.12 4.46 3.98
CA SER A 49 -13.22 5.41 4.67
C SER A 49 -13.01 6.66 3.83
N PRO A 50 -13.41 7.87 4.30
CA PRO A 50 -13.16 9.12 3.58
C PRO A 50 -11.68 9.37 3.33
N HIS A 51 -10.83 8.93 4.25
CA HIS A 51 -9.38 9.05 4.11
C HIS A 51 -8.84 8.20 2.96
N MET A 52 -9.35 6.98 2.79
CA MET A 52 -8.96 6.10 1.67
C MET A 52 -9.45 6.68 0.34
N ASP A 53 -10.67 7.20 0.32
CA ASP A 53 -11.27 7.80 -0.88
C ASP A 53 -10.51 9.08 -1.29
N LEU A 54 -10.16 9.94 -0.32
CA LEU A 54 -9.30 11.10 -0.56
C LEU A 54 -7.96 10.65 -1.15
N GLY A 55 -7.32 9.65 -0.54
CA GLY A 55 -6.07 9.08 -1.04
C GLY A 55 -6.20 8.61 -2.48
N ALA A 56 -7.19 7.78 -2.78
CA ALA A 56 -7.42 7.26 -4.12
C ALA A 56 -7.63 8.36 -5.17
N ASN A 57 -8.39 9.42 -4.84
CA ASN A 57 -8.65 10.54 -5.75
C ASN A 57 -7.39 11.38 -6.00
N VAL A 58 -6.58 11.63 -4.96
CA VAL A 58 -5.31 12.36 -5.09
C VAL A 58 -4.32 11.58 -5.94
N HIS A 59 -4.14 10.27 -5.68
CA HIS A 59 -3.26 9.41 -6.48
C HIS A 59 -3.70 9.33 -7.93
N ALA A 60 -5.00 9.18 -8.19
CA ALA A 60 -5.53 9.17 -9.55
C ALA A 60 -5.22 10.48 -10.31
N ALA A 61 -5.40 11.63 -9.64
CA ALA A 61 -5.09 12.92 -10.25
C ALA A 61 -3.60 13.09 -10.56
N LEU A 62 -2.71 12.72 -9.61
CA LEU A 62 -1.26 12.77 -9.81
C LEU A 62 -0.80 11.83 -10.91
N ARG A 63 -1.34 10.60 -10.95
CA ARG A 63 -1.08 9.63 -12.02
C ARG A 63 -1.34 10.22 -13.39
N ASP A 64 -2.54 10.79 -13.59
CA ASP A 64 -2.97 11.26 -14.91
C ASP A 64 -2.23 12.54 -15.30
N TRP A 65 -1.94 13.40 -14.35
CA TRP A 65 -1.15 14.61 -14.56
C TRP A 65 0.33 14.30 -14.89
N LEU A 66 0.95 13.35 -14.19
CA LEU A 66 2.34 12.99 -14.44
C LEU A 66 2.53 12.26 -15.78
N ARG A 67 1.49 11.66 -16.33
CA ARG A 67 1.50 11.06 -17.68
C ARG A 67 1.53 12.10 -18.81
N LEU A 68 1.17 13.34 -18.52
CA LEU A 68 1.32 14.42 -19.49
C LEU A 68 2.80 14.74 -19.72
N ALA A 69 3.13 15.22 -20.91
CA ALA A 69 4.44 15.81 -21.15
C ALA A 69 4.67 16.99 -20.16
N PRO A 70 5.90 17.23 -19.68
CA PRO A 70 6.17 18.27 -18.69
C PRO A 70 5.59 19.65 -19.03
N LYS A 71 5.68 20.05 -20.31
CA LYS A 71 5.13 21.33 -20.82
C LYS A 71 3.61 21.45 -20.77
N GLU A 72 2.89 20.34 -20.63
CA GLU A 72 1.42 20.29 -20.60
C GLU A 72 0.89 20.24 -19.16
N ARG A 73 1.78 20.13 -18.18
CA ARG A 73 1.45 20.05 -16.75
C ARG A 73 1.15 21.43 -16.20
N SER A 74 -0.12 21.80 -16.16
CA SER A 74 -0.61 23.01 -15.50
C SER A 74 -1.42 22.65 -14.27
N TRP A 75 -1.62 23.64 -13.38
CA TRP A 75 -2.53 23.53 -12.26
C TRP A 75 -3.97 23.21 -12.71
N ASP A 76 -4.46 23.88 -13.75
CA ASP A 76 -5.81 23.65 -14.24
C ASP A 76 -6.04 22.23 -14.70
N ARG A 77 -5.04 21.63 -15.39
CA ARG A 77 -5.10 20.20 -15.79
C ARG A 77 -5.10 19.28 -14.58
N LEU A 78 -4.28 19.55 -13.57
CA LEU A 78 -4.27 18.75 -12.35
C LEU A 78 -5.61 18.81 -11.62
N LEU A 79 -6.20 19.99 -11.52
CA LEU A 79 -7.50 20.20 -10.90
C LEU A 79 -8.63 19.54 -11.71
N GLU A 80 -8.54 19.51 -13.03
CA GLU A 80 -9.47 18.80 -13.92
C GLU A 80 -9.45 17.28 -13.62
N PHE A 81 -8.25 16.66 -13.56
CA PHE A 81 -8.10 15.25 -13.22
C PHE A 81 -8.60 14.94 -11.81
N TYR A 82 -8.34 15.81 -10.86
CA TYR A 82 -8.84 15.64 -9.51
C TYR A 82 -10.38 15.66 -9.45
N ARG A 83 -11.01 16.61 -10.12
CA ARG A 83 -12.47 16.67 -10.25
C ARG A 83 -13.03 15.43 -10.96
N ALA A 84 -12.33 14.92 -11.96
CA ALA A 84 -12.73 13.70 -12.66
C ALA A 84 -12.67 12.47 -11.74
N ALA A 85 -11.62 12.33 -10.92
CA ALA A 85 -11.48 11.27 -9.94
C ALA A 85 -12.62 11.29 -8.92
N TRP A 86 -12.99 12.45 -8.39
CA TRP A 86 -14.13 12.62 -7.48
C TRP A 86 -15.45 12.21 -8.13
N ARG A 87 -15.68 12.59 -9.39
CA ARG A 87 -16.90 12.18 -10.12
C ARG A 87 -16.97 10.67 -10.34
N ALA A 88 -15.83 10.03 -10.65
CA ALA A 88 -15.77 8.59 -10.84
C ALA A 88 -16.05 7.80 -9.54
N ASN A 89 -15.61 8.32 -8.39
CA ASN A 89 -15.81 7.71 -7.07
C ASN A 89 -17.11 8.15 -6.37
N LYS A 90 -18.00 8.89 -7.06
CA LYS A 90 -19.24 9.40 -6.49
C LYS A 90 -20.08 8.38 -5.70
N PRO A 91 -20.23 7.11 -6.14
CA PRO A 91 -21.02 6.13 -5.39
C PRO A 91 -20.54 5.88 -3.97
N ALA A 92 -19.25 6.05 -3.68
CA ALA A 92 -18.69 5.90 -2.33
C ALA A 92 -19.10 7.04 -1.40
N PHE A 93 -19.51 8.19 -1.95
CA PHE A 93 -19.78 9.43 -1.22
C PHE A 93 -21.28 9.77 -1.08
N ASP A 94 -22.17 9.15 -1.86
CA ASP A 94 -23.60 9.51 -1.90
C ASP A 94 -24.34 9.39 -0.54
N ARG A 95 -23.68 8.78 0.46
CA ARG A 95 -24.24 8.61 1.81
C ARG A 95 -23.64 9.56 2.84
N ARG A 96 -22.80 10.52 2.43
CA ARG A 96 -22.10 11.42 3.35
C ARG A 96 -22.65 12.84 3.30
N PRO A 97 -22.56 13.59 4.41
CA PRO A 97 -22.91 15.00 4.42
C PRO A 97 -22.07 15.77 3.39
N ARG A 98 -22.71 16.71 2.71
CA ARG A 98 -22.06 17.52 1.67
C ARG A 98 -20.89 18.35 2.21
N GLU A 99 -21.01 18.80 3.43
CA GLU A 99 -19.97 19.58 4.14
C GLU A 99 -18.70 18.75 4.35
N GLU A 100 -18.85 17.47 4.74
CA GLU A 100 -17.73 16.54 4.89
C GLU A 100 -17.03 16.33 3.56
N LEU A 101 -17.78 16.14 2.48
CA LEU A 101 -17.21 15.97 1.14
C LEU A 101 -16.45 17.21 0.66
N GLN A 102 -16.95 18.40 0.96
CA GLN A 102 -16.27 19.64 0.64
C GLN A 102 -14.96 19.78 1.40
N GLU A 103 -14.94 19.47 2.70
CA GLU A 103 -13.71 19.50 3.51
C GLU A 103 -12.65 18.56 2.95
N TYR A 104 -12.99 17.30 2.65
CA TYR A 104 -12.04 16.35 2.05
C TYR A 104 -11.60 16.81 0.65
N GLY A 105 -12.50 17.36 -0.14
CA GLY A 105 -12.19 17.93 -1.45
C GLY A 105 -11.16 19.05 -1.38
N GLU A 106 -11.34 20.00 -0.47
CA GLU A 106 -10.39 21.11 -0.29
C GLU A 106 -9.06 20.63 0.29
N ARG A 107 -9.05 19.68 1.21
CA ARG A 107 -7.80 19.09 1.72
C ARG A 107 -6.96 18.47 0.60
N GLY A 108 -7.57 17.69 -0.28
CA GLY A 108 -6.86 17.10 -1.43
C GLY A 108 -6.38 18.14 -2.43
N LYS A 109 -7.16 19.19 -2.65
CA LYS A 109 -6.77 20.31 -3.52
C LYS A 109 -5.52 21.03 -2.98
N VAL A 110 -5.44 21.28 -1.67
CA VAL A 110 -4.24 21.87 -1.03
C VAL A 110 -3.02 20.96 -1.20
N MET A 111 -3.17 19.64 -1.03
CA MET A 111 -2.10 18.65 -1.26
C MET A 111 -1.58 18.70 -2.69
N LEU A 112 -2.48 18.73 -3.66
CA LEU A 112 -2.14 18.76 -5.08
C LEU A 112 -1.50 20.09 -5.51
N GLN A 113 -1.96 21.21 -4.94
CA GLN A 113 -1.39 22.51 -5.20
C GLN A 113 0.07 22.57 -4.74
N ARG A 114 0.33 22.15 -3.49
CA ARG A 114 1.70 22.05 -2.96
C ARG A 114 2.57 21.18 -3.85
N PHE A 115 2.10 19.99 -4.21
CA PHE A 115 2.84 19.10 -5.09
C PHE A 115 3.20 19.77 -6.43
N ALA A 116 2.24 20.46 -7.07
CA ALA A 116 2.45 21.12 -8.35
C ALA A 116 3.44 22.31 -8.28
N GLU A 117 3.54 22.96 -7.10
CA GLU A 117 4.48 24.05 -6.84
C GLU A 117 5.90 23.53 -6.57
N GLU A 118 6.03 22.42 -5.83
CA GLU A 118 7.31 21.89 -5.35
C GLU A 118 7.96 20.88 -6.32
N VAL A 119 7.18 20.23 -7.18
CA VAL A 119 7.71 19.21 -8.10
C VAL A 119 8.59 19.84 -9.18
N PRO A 120 9.75 19.22 -9.54
CA PRO A 120 10.57 19.69 -10.66
C PRO A 120 9.76 19.79 -11.95
N LYS A 121 9.89 20.91 -12.67
CA LYS A 121 9.08 21.17 -13.87
C LYS A 121 9.39 20.21 -15.03
N ASP A 122 10.60 19.68 -15.08
CA ASP A 122 11.11 18.73 -16.05
C ASP A 122 11.04 17.28 -15.60
N LEU A 123 10.44 17.00 -14.43
CA LEU A 123 10.32 15.67 -13.90
C LEU A 123 9.75 14.70 -14.96
N ALA A 124 10.50 13.65 -15.29
CA ALA A 124 10.12 12.63 -16.25
C ALA A 124 10.24 11.23 -15.61
N PRO A 125 9.23 10.77 -14.87
CA PRO A 125 9.27 9.45 -14.25
C PRO A 125 9.42 8.34 -15.29
N VAL A 126 10.22 7.32 -14.99
CA VAL A 126 10.34 6.12 -15.85
C VAL A 126 9.20 5.13 -15.63
N ALA A 127 8.49 5.24 -14.50
CA ALA A 127 7.25 4.52 -14.28
C ALA A 127 6.28 5.30 -13.39
N ILE A 128 4.98 5.13 -13.65
CA ILE A 128 3.88 5.73 -12.88
C ILE A 128 2.84 4.63 -12.64
N GLU A 129 2.41 4.43 -11.38
CA GLU A 129 1.39 3.45 -10.99
C GLU A 129 1.66 2.05 -11.55
N LYS A 130 2.88 1.53 -11.28
CA LYS A 130 3.31 0.22 -11.76
C LYS A 130 3.21 -0.83 -10.67
N ASN A 131 2.66 -1.99 -11.05
CA ASN A 131 2.72 -3.17 -10.19
C ASN A 131 4.15 -3.69 -10.16
N VAL A 132 4.63 -3.98 -8.98
CA VAL A 132 5.94 -4.57 -8.70
C VAL A 132 5.76 -5.81 -7.85
N ASN A 133 6.64 -6.81 -8.04
CA ASN A 133 6.65 -8.05 -7.29
C ASN A 133 8.06 -8.33 -6.80
N ALA A 134 8.20 -8.45 -5.49
CA ALA A 134 9.39 -8.97 -4.85
C ALA A 134 9.25 -10.48 -4.75
N ASP A 135 10.08 -11.20 -5.50
CA ASP A 135 10.13 -12.66 -5.50
C ASP A 135 11.08 -13.14 -4.39
N TYR A 136 10.59 -13.99 -3.50
CA TYR A 136 11.32 -14.58 -2.38
C TYR A 136 11.42 -16.12 -2.50
N GLY A 137 11.23 -16.66 -3.71
CA GLY A 137 11.35 -18.09 -4.02
C GLY A 137 10.07 -18.86 -3.71
N ASP A 138 9.77 -19.09 -2.46
CA ASP A 138 8.57 -19.84 -2.01
C ASP A 138 7.30 -18.98 -1.99
N LEU A 139 7.43 -17.65 -1.96
CA LEU A 139 6.32 -16.70 -1.96
C LEU A 139 6.65 -15.43 -2.73
N VAL A 140 5.63 -14.64 -3.03
CA VAL A 140 5.76 -13.33 -3.68
C VAL A 140 5.07 -12.29 -2.82
N VAL A 141 5.72 -11.15 -2.62
CA VAL A 141 5.07 -9.97 -2.04
C VAL A 141 5.06 -8.87 -3.07
N GLY A 142 3.88 -8.37 -3.42
CA GLY A 142 3.73 -7.40 -4.48
C GLY A 142 2.92 -6.18 -4.05
N GLY A 143 3.08 -5.12 -4.80
CA GLY A 143 2.35 -3.87 -4.58
C GLY A 143 2.34 -3.01 -5.82
N ARG A 144 1.87 -1.80 -5.68
CA ARG A 144 1.88 -0.80 -6.75
C ARG A 144 2.66 0.41 -6.27
N VAL A 145 3.72 0.76 -7.00
CA VAL A 145 4.50 1.97 -6.75
C VAL A 145 3.88 3.14 -7.50
N ASP A 146 3.81 4.29 -6.84
CA ASP A 146 3.18 5.47 -7.45
C ASP A 146 4.07 6.07 -8.54
N ARG A 147 5.38 6.16 -8.28
CA ARG A 147 6.36 6.74 -9.21
C ARG A 147 7.73 6.08 -9.06
N VAL A 148 8.41 5.91 -10.19
CA VAL A 148 9.84 5.57 -10.23
C VAL A 148 10.57 6.62 -11.06
N ASP A 149 11.61 7.19 -10.50
CA ASP A 149 12.48 8.16 -11.15
C ASP A 149 13.82 7.50 -11.48
N ALA A 150 14.35 7.79 -12.68
CA ALA A 150 15.73 7.45 -13.00
C ALA A 150 16.66 8.53 -12.44
N LEU A 151 17.75 8.08 -11.83
CA LEU A 151 18.81 8.93 -11.33
C LEU A 151 20.07 8.80 -12.23
N GLU A 152 21.03 9.67 -12.00
CA GLU A 152 22.33 9.58 -12.66
C GLU A 152 22.97 8.19 -12.43
N GLY A 153 23.70 7.69 -13.43
CA GLY A 153 24.32 6.36 -13.36
C GLY A 153 23.36 5.19 -13.50
N GLY A 154 22.08 5.40 -13.84
CA GLY A 154 21.10 4.34 -14.05
C GLY A 154 20.46 3.80 -12.77
N ALA A 155 20.74 4.40 -11.63
CA ALA A 155 20.07 4.08 -10.37
C ALA A 155 18.61 4.57 -10.38
N LEU A 156 17.79 3.99 -9.50
CA LEU A 156 16.37 4.30 -9.39
C LEU A 156 16.02 4.85 -8.01
N LYS A 157 15.05 5.74 -7.99
CA LYS A 157 14.34 6.20 -6.79
C LYS A 157 12.86 5.83 -6.91
N VAL A 158 12.32 5.17 -5.91
CA VAL A 158 10.88 4.91 -5.81
C VAL A 158 10.24 5.96 -4.93
N VAL A 159 9.15 6.55 -5.38
CA VAL A 159 8.37 7.55 -4.62
C VAL A 159 6.95 7.07 -4.44
N ASP A 160 6.47 7.13 -3.21
CA ASP A 160 5.11 6.76 -2.82
C ASP A 160 4.46 7.97 -2.11
N TYR A 161 3.25 8.33 -2.55
CA TYR A 161 2.54 9.49 -2.04
C TYR A 161 1.70 9.14 -0.82
N LYS A 162 1.81 9.93 0.22
CA LYS A 162 1.05 9.76 1.45
C LYS A 162 0.11 10.94 1.69
N THR A 163 -1.19 10.67 1.77
CA THR A 163 -2.22 11.67 2.11
C THR A 163 -2.50 11.73 3.62
N GLY A 164 -1.90 10.84 4.39
CA GLY A 164 -1.95 10.81 5.84
C GLY A 164 -1.02 11.82 6.51
N LYS A 165 -0.97 11.77 7.84
CA LYS A 165 -0.06 12.61 8.64
C LYS A 165 1.35 12.03 8.62
N PHE A 166 2.36 12.91 8.63
CA PHE A 166 3.74 12.52 8.84
C PHE A 166 3.90 11.79 10.20
N PRO A 167 4.68 10.71 10.29
CA PRO A 167 4.80 9.93 11.51
C PRO A 167 5.51 10.73 12.61
N LYS A 168 4.97 10.69 13.84
CA LYS A 168 5.59 11.35 15.00
C LYS A 168 6.95 10.77 15.38
N GLN A 169 7.22 9.54 15.00
CA GLN A 169 8.48 8.80 15.25
C GLN A 169 9.01 8.27 13.91
N PRO A 170 9.67 9.10 13.10
CA PRO A 170 10.10 8.70 11.76
C PRO A 170 11.08 7.52 11.74
N ALA A 171 12.00 7.44 12.72
CA ALA A 171 12.94 6.32 12.84
C ALA A 171 12.20 4.99 13.02
N ARG A 172 11.25 4.94 13.95
CA ARG A 172 10.41 3.76 14.18
C ARG A 172 9.55 3.42 12.97
N ALA A 173 8.97 4.44 12.31
CA ALA A 173 8.18 4.23 11.10
C ALA A 173 9.00 3.60 9.97
N ARG A 174 10.31 3.94 9.84
CA ARG A 174 11.21 3.28 8.89
C ARG A 174 11.47 1.83 9.27
N GLU A 175 11.66 1.56 10.54
CA GLU A 175 11.99 0.22 11.04
C GLU A 175 10.80 -0.75 10.97
N GLU A 176 9.59 -0.27 11.12
CA GLU A 176 8.36 -1.07 11.05
C GLU A 176 7.75 -1.14 9.64
N ASP A 177 8.33 -0.44 8.65
CA ASP A 177 7.77 -0.39 7.30
C ASP A 177 8.00 -1.71 6.54
N LEU A 178 6.95 -2.21 5.92
CA LEU A 178 6.96 -3.44 5.12
C LEU A 178 6.90 -3.18 3.62
N ALA A 179 6.56 -1.95 3.20
CA ALA A 179 6.34 -1.66 1.79
C ALA A 179 7.64 -1.20 1.10
N ALA A 180 8.46 -0.40 1.76
CA ALA A 180 9.70 0.11 1.18
C ALA A 180 10.64 -1.00 0.67
N PRO A 181 10.94 -2.08 1.43
CA PRO A 181 11.78 -3.16 0.91
C PRO A 181 11.15 -3.91 -0.27
N VAL A 182 9.83 -4.11 -0.24
CA VAL A 182 9.09 -4.74 -1.35
C VAL A 182 9.12 -3.86 -2.59
N TYR A 183 8.97 -2.56 -2.43
CA TYR A 183 9.04 -1.61 -3.53
C TYR A 183 10.43 -1.52 -4.13
N ALA A 184 11.48 -1.49 -3.31
CA ALA A 184 12.86 -1.47 -3.78
C ALA A 184 13.20 -2.73 -4.59
N ARG A 185 12.98 -3.92 -4.01
CA ARG A 185 13.24 -5.21 -4.69
C ARG A 185 12.41 -5.37 -5.94
N GLY A 186 11.11 -5.08 -5.86
CA GLY A 186 10.19 -5.25 -6.97
C GLY A 186 10.42 -4.26 -8.11
N ALA A 187 10.79 -3.00 -7.81
CA ALA A 187 11.17 -2.02 -8.82
C ALA A 187 12.51 -2.40 -9.48
N SER A 188 13.53 -2.83 -8.73
CA SER A 188 14.77 -3.34 -9.29
C SER A 188 14.50 -4.49 -10.28
N ALA A 189 13.68 -5.46 -9.90
CA ALA A 189 13.31 -6.57 -10.78
C ALA A 189 12.57 -6.10 -12.05
N LEU A 190 11.68 -5.12 -11.94
CA LEU A 190 10.95 -4.55 -13.07
C LEU A 190 11.89 -3.86 -14.09
N PHE A 191 12.99 -3.29 -13.63
CA PHE A 191 13.98 -2.58 -14.44
C PHE A 191 15.28 -3.39 -14.62
N ALA A 192 15.16 -4.69 -14.85
CA ALA A 192 16.25 -5.60 -15.20
C ALA A 192 17.43 -5.59 -14.21
N GLY A 193 17.16 -5.41 -12.94
CA GLY A 193 18.17 -5.40 -11.87
C GLY A 193 18.81 -4.03 -11.63
N ALA A 194 18.31 -2.96 -12.23
CA ALA A 194 18.78 -1.61 -11.92
C ALA A 194 18.70 -1.34 -10.41
N PRO A 195 19.74 -0.79 -9.76
CA PRO A 195 19.76 -0.59 -8.33
C PRO A 195 18.75 0.49 -7.92
N VAL A 196 17.86 0.17 -6.99
CA VAL A 196 17.08 1.15 -6.27
C VAL A 196 17.91 1.63 -5.08
N VAL A 197 18.25 2.90 -5.05
CA VAL A 197 19.12 3.49 -4.00
C VAL A 197 18.31 4.23 -2.94
N GLU A 198 17.06 4.53 -3.22
CA GLU A 198 16.16 5.22 -2.29
C GLU A 198 14.69 4.82 -2.53
N VAL A 199 13.96 4.61 -1.44
CA VAL A 199 12.49 4.68 -1.43
C VAL A 199 12.10 5.90 -0.61
N GLU A 200 11.21 6.73 -1.12
CA GLU A 200 10.76 7.97 -0.47
C GLU A 200 9.24 7.95 -0.31
N TYR A 201 8.76 8.23 0.89
CA TYR A 201 7.36 8.58 1.13
C TYR A 201 7.21 10.09 1.20
N LEU A 202 6.50 10.65 0.23
CA LEU A 202 6.20 12.08 0.17
C LEU A 202 4.82 12.34 0.78
N TYR A 203 4.80 13.01 1.93
CA TYR A 203 3.58 13.39 2.64
C TYR A 203 3.00 14.68 2.07
N LEU A 204 2.01 14.54 1.20
CA LEU A 204 1.49 15.65 0.38
C LEU A 204 0.87 16.80 1.17
N ALA A 205 0.36 16.52 2.38
CA ALA A 205 -0.24 17.55 3.23
C ALA A 205 0.80 18.55 3.77
N THR A 206 2.02 18.11 4.01
CA THR A 206 3.08 18.89 4.65
C THR A 206 4.31 19.13 3.78
N GLY A 207 4.49 18.35 2.71
CA GLY A 207 5.71 18.32 1.90
C GLY A 207 6.85 17.53 2.55
N GLU A 208 6.63 16.99 3.77
CA GLU A 208 7.65 16.21 4.47
C GLU A 208 7.96 14.91 3.75
N ARG A 209 9.21 14.46 3.87
CA ARG A 209 9.73 13.27 3.20
C ARG A 209 10.28 12.28 4.22
N LEU A 210 9.87 11.03 4.11
CA LEU A 210 10.44 9.93 4.85
C LEU A 210 11.24 9.06 3.89
N SER A 211 12.56 9.20 3.91
CA SER A 211 13.46 8.48 3.02
C SER A 211 13.97 7.20 3.67
N PHE A 212 14.11 6.18 2.84
CA PHE A 212 14.71 4.89 3.13
C PHE A 212 15.91 4.73 2.18
N PRO A 213 17.12 5.06 2.62
CA PRO A 213 18.32 4.72 1.86
C PRO A 213 18.40 3.20 1.68
N VAL A 214 18.56 2.74 0.46
CA VAL A 214 18.58 1.33 0.12
C VAL A 214 19.99 0.93 -0.24
N ASP A 215 20.58 0.05 0.55
CA ASP A 215 21.78 -0.71 0.23
C ASP A 215 21.51 -2.21 0.40
N GLU A 216 22.47 -3.02 0.06
CA GLU A 216 22.34 -4.49 0.11
C GLU A 216 22.09 -5.00 1.54
N ALA A 217 22.76 -4.43 2.53
CA ALA A 217 22.63 -4.83 3.93
C ALA A 217 21.25 -4.48 4.48
N TRP A 218 20.78 -3.24 4.21
CA TRP A 218 19.44 -2.81 4.58
C TRP A 218 18.38 -3.68 3.91
N GLN A 219 18.50 -3.91 2.60
CA GLN A 219 17.55 -4.72 1.84
C GLN A 219 17.46 -6.15 2.39
N ALA A 220 18.62 -6.81 2.61
CA ALA A 220 18.66 -8.16 3.15
C ALA A 220 18.02 -8.25 4.55
N HIS A 221 18.32 -7.28 5.43
CA HIS A 221 17.73 -7.23 6.76
C HIS A 221 16.22 -7.04 6.73
N ARG A 222 15.73 -6.13 5.87
CA ARG A 222 14.28 -5.84 5.77
C ARG A 222 13.50 -6.96 5.09
N ASP A 223 14.09 -7.63 4.12
CA ASP A 223 13.50 -8.78 3.45
C ASP A 223 13.21 -9.93 4.43
N LEU A 224 14.08 -10.18 5.39
CA LEU A 224 13.86 -11.20 6.41
C LEU A 224 12.55 -10.95 7.18
N ALA A 225 12.29 -9.72 7.59
CA ALA A 225 11.07 -9.37 8.32
C ALA A 225 9.80 -9.55 7.44
N VAL A 226 9.88 -9.17 6.16
CA VAL A 226 8.78 -9.34 5.20
C VAL A 226 8.49 -10.83 4.98
N VAL A 227 9.53 -11.64 4.72
CA VAL A 227 9.41 -13.08 4.44
C VAL A 227 8.88 -13.83 5.65
N GLU A 228 9.42 -13.56 6.86
CA GLU A 228 8.93 -14.19 8.09
C GLU A 228 7.45 -13.94 8.30
N LEU A 229 7.03 -12.67 8.17
CA LEU A 229 5.63 -12.30 8.33
C LEU A 229 4.73 -12.93 7.26
N ALA A 230 5.18 -12.98 6.01
CA ALA A 230 4.44 -13.59 4.91
C ALA A 230 4.29 -15.11 5.10
N ARG A 231 5.34 -15.80 5.58
CA ARG A 231 5.27 -17.23 5.93
C ARG A 231 4.30 -17.49 7.09
N ARG A 232 4.29 -16.63 8.10
CA ARG A 232 3.32 -16.71 9.20
C ARG A 232 1.89 -16.54 8.71
N ALA A 233 1.64 -15.57 7.82
CA ALA A 233 0.34 -15.36 7.21
C ALA A 233 -0.09 -16.57 6.35
N SER A 234 0.83 -17.09 5.53
CA SER A 234 0.59 -18.30 4.71
C SER A 234 0.26 -19.53 5.57
N LYS A 235 0.99 -19.73 6.69
CA LYS A 235 0.68 -20.81 7.63
C LYS A 235 -0.70 -20.65 8.26
N ALA A 236 -1.08 -19.43 8.64
CA ALA A 236 -2.40 -19.15 9.21
C ALA A 236 -3.51 -19.40 8.19
N GLU A 237 -3.31 -19.03 6.91
CA GLU A 237 -4.26 -19.35 5.84
C GLU A 237 -4.42 -20.86 5.63
N ALA A 238 -3.33 -21.62 5.70
CA ALA A 238 -3.33 -23.08 5.53
C ALA A 238 -3.98 -23.82 6.72
N SER A 239 -3.73 -23.36 7.96
CA SER A 239 -4.28 -23.99 9.17
C SER A 239 -5.70 -23.52 9.53
N GLY A 240 -6.13 -22.37 9.01
CA GLY A 240 -7.36 -21.71 9.43
C GLY A 240 -7.30 -21.05 10.82
N GLU A 241 -6.12 -20.97 11.42
CA GLU A 241 -5.91 -20.42 12.76
C GLU A 241 -5.54 -18.93 12.70
N PHE A 242 -6.44 -18.07 13.16
CA PHE A 242 -6.26 -16.63 13.16
C PHE A 242 -6.56 -16.06 14.55
N PRO A 243 -5.60 -16.10 15.50
CA PRO A 243 -5.81 -15.59 16.85
C PRO A 243 -6.08 -14.08 16.81
N ALA A 244 -6.98 -13.62 17.68
CA ALA A 244 -7.20 -12.19 17.86
C ALA A 244 -6.01 -11.57 18.63
N THR A 245 -5.69 -10.32 18.27
CA THR A 245 -4.72 -9.48 19.00
C THR A 245 -5.45 -8.25 19.53
N PRO A 246 -6.16 -8.37 20.69
CA PRO A 246 -6.92 -7.26 21.25
C PRO A 246 -6.03 -6.08 21.58
N SER A 247 -6.47 -4.89 21.18
CA SER A 247 -5.75 -3.64 21.42
C SER A 247 -6.71 -2.44 21.37
N ARG A 248 -6.20 -1.23 21.60
CA ARG A 248 -7.00 -0.01 21.42
C ARG A 248 -7.60 0.13 20.01
N LEU A 249 -7.04 -0.52 19.01
CA LEU A 249 -7.57 -0.54 17.63
C LEU A 249 -8.93 -1.25 17.54
N CYS A 250 -9.29 -2.10 18.50
CA CYS A 250 -10.60 -2.76 18.54
C CYS A 250 -11.77 -1.77 18.58
N ALA A 251 -11.57 -0.56 19.13
CA ALA A 251 -12.60 0.47 19.18
C ALA A 251 -13.07 0.92 17.78
N TRP A 252 -12.16 0.89 16.80
CA TRP A 252 -12.39 1.29 15.39
C TRP A 252 -12.46 0.11 14.43
N CYS A 253 -12.44 -1.13 14.95
CA CYS A 253 -12.51 -2.31 14.10
C CYS A 253 -13.92 -2.52 13.56
N ASP A 254 -14.06 -2.65 12.24
CA ASP A 254 -15.35 -2.92 11.58
C ASP A 254 -15.99 -4.23 12.06
N PHE A 255 -15.18 -5.15 12.52
CA PHE A 255 -15.59 -6.50 12.93
C PHE A 255 -15.73 -6.66 14.45
N LYS A 256 -15.69 -5.58 15.23
CA LYS A 256 -15.77 -5.64 16.69
C LYS A 256 -17.01 -6.39 17.21
N ALA A 257 -18.14 -6.26 16.52
CA ALA A 257 -19.38 -6.98 16.89
C ALA A 257 -19.31 -8.51 16.68
N ARG A 258 -18.30 -9.00 15.93
CA ARG A 258 -18.10 -10.42 15.62
C ARG A 258 -16.89 -11.02 16.32
N CYS A 259 -16.18 -10.23 17.15
CA CYS A 259 -14.94 -10.63 17.81
C CYS A 259 -15.13 -10.59 19.32
N PRO A 260 -15.40 -11.73 19.99
CA PRO A 260 -15.60 -11.78 21.44
C PRO A 260 -14.38 -11.28 22.22
N GLU A 261 -13.15 -11.62 21.76
CA GLU A 261 -11.91 -11.19 22.41
C GLU A 261 -11.71 -9.67 22.33
N GLY A 262 -12.08 -9.06 21.18
CA GLY A 262 -12.05 -7.62 21.02
C GLY A 262 -13.08 -6.90 21.90
N GLN A 263 -14.28 -7.45 22.02
CA GLN A 263 -15.33 -6.91 22.92
C GLN A 263 -14.90 -7.00 24.37
N ALA A 264 -14.42 -8.16 24.82
CA ALA A 264 -13.94 -8.34 26.19
C ALA A 264 -12.83 -7.34 26.56
N PHE A 265 -11.91 -7.08 25.64
CA PHE A 265 -10.86 -6.07 25.83
C PHE A 265 -11.44 -4.65 26.01
N LEU A 266 -12.44 -4.27 25.18
CA LEU A 266 -13.07 -2.95 25.25
C LEU A 266 -13.86 -2.77 26.54
N ASP A 267 -14.58 -3.81 27.00
CA ASP A 267 -15.36 -3.78 28.24
C ASP A 267 -14.46 -3.68 29.47
N ALA A 268 -13.36 -4.44 29.51
CA ALA A 268 -12.36 -4.31 30.57
C ALA A 268 -11.72 -2.91 30.62
N SER A 269 -11.46 -2.32 29.45
CA SER A 269 -10.90 -0.96 29.34
C SER A 269 -11.85 0.15 29.82
N ARG A 270 -13.18 -0.09 29.80
CA ARG A 270 -14.21 0.85 30.29
C ARG A 270 -14.39 0.76 31.80
N GLN A 271 -14.14 -0.41 32.39
CA GLN A 271 -14.31 -0.63 33.85
C GLN A 271 -13.11 -0.19 34.66
N GLY A 272 -11.95 0.03 34.02
CA GLY A 272 -10.70 0.48 34.65
C GLY A 272 -10.49 2.00 34.67
N HIS A 273 -11.52 2.76 34.33
CA HIS A 273 -11.64 4.22 34.47
C HIS A 273 -12.82 4.55 35.36
#